data_c92b8c0af35e0891c3ef2ea38b03093c
#
_entry.id   c92b8c0af35e0891c3ef2ea38b03093c
#
_cell.length_a   1.000
_cell.length_b   1.000
_cell.length_c   1.000
_cell.angle_alpha   90.00
_cell.angle_beta   90.00
_cell.angle_gamma   90.00
#
_symmetry.space_group_name_H-M   'P 1'
#
loop_
_entity.id
_entity.type
_entity.pdbx_description
1 polymer ?
#
loop_
_entity_poly.entity_id
_entity_poly.type
_entity_poly.pdbx_seq_one_letter_code
_entity_poly.pdbx_strand_id
1 'polypeptide(L)'
;MNAERKTVIVTDSSCDLSDEMLLRYGIRMISLRVVCQNAEYRDRVDIQEDELYELLTRELPKTSLPLPEDVTALYESLAAEGVTDVIHMSISSGLSGTFNMVRMITQDFGSRMRVHMVDSRTLSMGLGMMVLAAARALEEGATPEEAIERAQTVRKNQLGMFVIRTLEFLRKGGRIGLVEGVVGSLLQIKPIIYVNDDGVYETLAKARGYRSAVDTMVSEVKRFLGGARAELSVVNGKAREEAEKLMKRLRSELEVAEGACIMPVSPVLAIHTGPGLLGIVANRADPA
;
A
#
# COMPACT_ATOMS: atom_id res chain seq x y z
N MET A 1 31.23 1.74 -24.94
CA MET A 1 31.11 2.08 -23.52
C MET A 1 29.64 1.92 -23.19
N ASN A 2 29.28 0.90 -22.41
CA ASN A 2 27.91 0.84 -21.86
C ASN A 2 27.76 2.03 -20.91
N ALA A 3 26.86 2.96 -21.23
CA ALA A 3 26.48 3.99 -20.27
C ALA A 3 25.99 3.28 -19.02
N GLU A 4 26.50 3.69 -17.86
CA GLU A 4 26.12 3.15 -16.56
C GLU A 4 24.61 3.31 -16.40
N ARG A 5 23.88 2.21 -16.25
CA ARG A 5 22.40 2.27 -16.08
C ARG A 5 22.11 2.89 -14.72
N LYS A 6 21.38 3.99 -14.74
CA LYS A 6 20.87 4.64 -13.52
C LYS A 6 19.39 4.33 -13.39
N THR A 7 19.05 3.42 -12.48
CA THR A 7 17.66 2.99 -12.22
C THR A 7 17.12 3.68 -10.98
N VAL A 8 15.89 4.18 -11.06
CA VAL A 8 15.14 4.78 -9.95
C VAL A 8 13.79 4.11 -9.80
N ILE A 9 13.38 3.85 -8.55
CA ILE A 9 12.02 3.40 -8.25
C ILE A 9 11.13 4.60 -7.97
N VAL A 10 9.94 4.60 -8.59
CA VAL A 10 8.86 5.54 -8.32
C VAL A 10 7.67 4.77 -7.78
N THR A 11 7.01 5.31 -6.77
CA THR A 11 5.76 4.78 -6.24
C THR A 11 4.77 5.91 -5.94
N ASP A 12 3.58 5.59 -5.46
CA ASP A 12 2.63 6.60 -5.01
C ASP A 12 2.45 6.59 -3.47
N SER A 13 1.81 7.62 -2.95
CA SER A 13 1.70 7.85 -1.51
C SER A 13 0.90 6.79 -0.76
N SER A 14 0.17 5.93 -1.46
CA SER A 14 -0.55 4.80 -0.86
C SER A 14 0.34 3.61 -0.47
N CYS A 15 1.66 3.68 -0.67
CA CYS A 15 2.59 2.60 -0.33
C CYS A 15 2.85 2.45 1.17
N ASP A 16 2.51 3.46 1.97
CA ASP A 16 2.70 3.56 3.43
C ASP A 16 4.14 3.30 3.92
N LEU A 17 5.14 3.42 3.04
CA LEU A 17 6.56 3.43 3.45
C LEU A 17 6.87 4.72 4.20
N SER A 18 7.68 4.65 5.25
CA SER A 18 8.13 5.86 5.95
C SER A 18 9.04 6.72 5.05
N ASP A 19 9.12 8.01 5.35
CA ASP A 19 10.01 8.92 4.63
C ASP A 19 11.48 8.51 4.78
N GLU A 20 11.84 7.92 5.93
CA GLU A 20 13.15 7.33 6.15
C GLU A 20 13.43 6.18 5.17
N MET A 21 12.46 5.27 4.96
CA MET A 21 12.60 4.17 3.99
C MET A 21 12.70 4.70 2.56
N LEU A 22 11.88 5.67 2.18
CA LEU A 22 11.92 6.30 0.87
C LEU A 22 13.29 6.95 0.61
N LEU A 23 13.79 7.71 1.58
CA LEU A 23 15.09 8.38 1.50
C LEU A 23 16.25 7.38 1.43
N ARG A 24 16.24 6.36 2.31
CA ARG A 24 17.27 5.32 2.40
C ARG A 24 17.55 4.64 1.05
N TYR A 25 16.49 4.39 0.28
CA TYR A 25 16.58 3.69 -1.01
C TYR A 25 16.46 4.62 -2.23
N GLY A 26 16.42 5.94 -2.03
CA GLY A 26 16.27 6.89 -3.12
C GLY A 26 14.96 6.75 -3.91
N ILE A 27 13.91 6.19 -3.27
CA ILE A 27 12.60 5.98 -3.89
C ILE A 27 11.90 7.33 -4.03
N ARG A 28 11.39 7.62 -5.21
CA ARG A 28 10.58 8.81 -5.48
C ARG A 28 9.10 8.50 -5.29
N MET A 29 8.37 9.43 -4.69
CA MET A 29 6.95 9.26 -4.40
C MET A 29 6.12 10.33 -5.12
N ILE A 30 5.03 9.91 -5.75
CA ILE A 30 3.99 10.78 -6.29
C ILE A 30 2.82 10.80 -5.31
N SER A 31 2.37 11.99 -4.91
CA SER A 31 1.25 12.14 -3.98
C SER A 31 -0.09 12.04 -4.70
N LEU A 32 -0.96 11.15 -4.21
CA LEU A 32 -2.39 11.22 -4.50
C LEU A 32 -2.98 12.48 -3.86
N ARG A 33 -4.25 12.78 -4.14
CA ARG A 33 -4.90 13.99 -3.67
C ARG A 33 -6.03 13.69 -2.70
N VAL A 34 -6.11 14.53 -1.67
CA VAL A 34 -7.23 14.63 -0.74
C VAL A 34 -8.02 15.88 -1.10
N VAL A 35 -9.28 15.70 -1.52
CA VAL A 35 -10.13 16.77 -2.05
C VAL A 35 -11.25 17.04 -1.05
N CYS A 36 -11.23 18.23 -0.47
CA CYS A 36 -12.23 18.78 0.44
C CYS A 36 -13.17 19.75 -0.28
N GLN A 37 -14.16 20.28 0.42
CA GLN A 37 -15.10 21.25 -0.17
C GLN A 37 -14.41 22.53 -0.66
N ASN A 38 -13.41 23.03 0.09
CA ASN A 38 -12.76 24.30 -0.18
C ASN A 38 -11.24 24.20 -0.30
N ALA A 39 -10.66 23.01 -0.35
CA ALA A 39 -9.22 22.80 -0.39
C ALA A 39 -8.87 21.46 -1.05
N GLU A 40 -7.68 21.40 -1.60
CA GLU A 40 -7.07 20.16 -2.09
C GLU A 40 -5.66 20.04 -1.50
N TYR A 41 -5.30 18.84 -1.07
CA TYR A 41 -4.04 18.56 -0.41
C TYR A 41 -3.30 17.43 -1.13
N ARG A 42 -1.98 17.54 -1.19
CA ARG A 42 -1.11 16.42 -1.55
C ARG A 42 -1.01 15.49 -0.35
N ASP A 43 -1.40 14.23 -0.56
CA ASP A 43 -1.32 13.19 0.45
C ASP A 43 0.10 13.04 0.99
N ARG A 44 0.28 13.00 2.30
CA ARG A 44 1.54 12.89 3.04
C ARG A 44 2.51 14.08 2.88
N VAL A 45 2.13 15.10 2.11
CA VAL A 45 2.93 16.33 1.93
C VAL A 45 2.22 17.50 2.61
N ASP A 46 0.98 17.79 2.21
CA ASP A 46 0.20 18.93 2.72
C ASP A 46 -0.76 18.53 3.83
N ILE A 47 -1.02 17.23 4.01
CA ILE A 47 -1.89 16.67 5.05
C ILE A 47 -1.30 15.35 5.58
N GLN A 48 -1.27 15.24 6.91
CA GLN A 48 -0.81 14.06 7.64
C GLN A 48 -2.00 13.32 8.29
N GLU A 49 -1.72 12.15 8.88
CA GLU A 49 -2.75 11.28 9.45
C GLU A 49 -3.64 11.99 10.48
N ASP A 50 -3.05 12.68 11.46
CA ASP A 50 -3.80 13.32 12.54
C ASP A 50 -4.71 14.44 12.03
N GLU A 51 -4.21 15.26 11.10
CA GLU A 51 -4.98 16.33 10.46
C GLU A 51 -6.16 15.78 9.67
N LEU A 52 -5.96 14.65 8.97
CA LEU A 52 -7.05 13.99 8.27
C LEU A 52 -8.15 13.51 9.24
N TYR A 53 -7.79 12.86 10.35
CA TYR A 53 -8.81 12.39 11.30
C TYR A 53 -9.56 13.53 11.97
N GLU A 54 -8.94 14.69 12.17
CA GLU A 54 -9.65 15.89 12.57
C GLU A 54 -10.63 16.37 11.49
N LEU A 55 -10.19 16.37 10.24
CA LEU A 55 -11.00 16.75 9.10
C LEU A 55 -12.22 15.83 8.94
N LEU A 56 -12.05 14.52 9.10
CA LEU A 56 -13.14 13.53 9.04
C LEU A 56 -14.26 13.74 10.07
N THR A 57 -14.03 14.53 11.12
CA THR A 57 -15.09 14.93 12.07
C THR A 57 -16.02 16.02 11.53
N ARG A 58 -15.60 16.73 10.49
CA ARG A 58 -16.28 17.91 9.94
C ARG A 58 -16.87 17.64 8.54
N GLU A 59 -16.11 16.94 7.70
CA GLU A 59 -16.52 16.58 6.35
C GLU A 59 -15.95 15.22 5.96
N LEU A 60 -16.49 14.63 4.90
CA LEU A 60 -15.93 13.43 4.28
C LEU A 60 -15.23 13.84 2.98
N PRO A 61 -13.89 13.97 2.98
CA PRO A 61 -13.13 14.26 1.78
C PRO A 61 -13.28 13.16 0.73
N LYS A 62 -12.93 13.49 -0.51
CA LYS A 62 -12.75 12.51 -1.60
C LYS A 62 -11.26 12.33 -1.87
N THR A 63 -10.92 11.23 -2.50
CA THR A 63 -9.58 11.02 -3.04
C THR A 63 -9.58 11.25 -4.54
N SER A 64 -8.46 11.75 -5.07
CA SER A 64 -8.23 11.90 -6.49
C SER A 64 -6.86 11.36 -6.88
N LEU A 65 -6.65 11.20 -8.18
CA LEU A 65 -5.38 10.84 -8.78
C LEU A 65 -4.34 11.95 -8.49
N PRO A 66 -3.04 11.67 -8.62
CA PRO A 66 -2.03 12.71 -8.72
C PRO A 66 -2.39 13.72 -9.83
N LEU A 67 -1.94 14.94 -9.75
CA LEU A 67 -2.08 15.85 -10.88
C LEU A 67 -1.14 15.41 -12.01
N PRO A 68 -1.59 15.45 -13.29
CA PRO A 68 -0.73 15.13 -14.43
C PRO A 68 0.55 15.97 -14.47
N GLU A 69 0.47 17.23 -14.03
CA GLU A 69 1.61 18.16 -13.97
C GLU A 69 2.66 17.70 -12.95
N ASP A 70 2.25 17.17 -11.79
CA ASP A 70 3.16 16.65 -10.78
C ASP A 70 3.90 15.40 -11.29
N VAL A 71 3.19 14.52 -11.99
CA VAL A 71 3.77 13.34 -12.64
C VAL A 71 4.79 13.77 -13.68
N THR A 72 4.40 14.67 -14.59
CA THR A 72 5.26 15.19 -15.64
C THR A 72 6.52 15.85 -15.07
N ALA A 73 6.37 16.70 -14.05
CA ALA A 73 7.48 17.39 -13.41
C ALA A 73 8.48 16.41 -12.76
N LEU A 74 7.98 15.33 -12.11
CA LEU A 74 8.85 14.31 -11.57
C LEU A 74 9.66 13.61 -12.67
N TYR A 75 9.03 13.20 -13.76
CA TYR A 75 9.72 12.50 -14.85
C TYR A 75 10.69 13.41 -15.61
N GLU A 76 10.37 14.72 -15.76
CA GLU A 76 11.32 15.71 -16.29
C GLU A 76 12.56 15.84 -15.38
N SER A 77 12.37 15.87 -14.07
CA SER A 77 13.47 15.88 -13.11
C SER A 77 14.36 14.63 -13.23
N LEU A 78 13.75 13.43 -13.30
CA LEU A 78 14.47 12.18 -13.47
C LEU A 78 15.27 12.16 -14.79
N ALA A 79 14.69 12.66 -15.88
CA ALA A 79 15.39 12.80 -17.15
C ALA A 79 16.59 13.76 -17.06
N ALA A 80 16.42 14.89 -16.38
CA ALA A 80 17.51 15.87 -16.15
C ALA A 80 18.60 15.30 -15.24
N GLU A 81 18.27 14.39 -14.31
CA GLU A 81 19.22 13.66 -13.45
C GLU A 81 19.99 12.56 -14.22
N GLY A 82 19.67 12.31 -15.49
CA GLY A 82 20.28 11.26 -16.31
C GLY A 82 19.80 9.84 -15.95
N VAL A 83 18.61 9.70 -15.41
CA VAL A 83 17.99 8.39 -15.15
C VAL A 83 17.70 7.70 -16.47
N THR A 84 18.13 6.43 -16.59
CA THR A 84 17.95 5.63 -17.82
C THR A 84 16.77 4.67 -17.71
N ASP A 85 16.48 4.20 -16.50
CA ASP A 85 15.41 3.25 -16.23
C ASP A 85 14.60 3.69 -14.99
N VAL A 86 13.28 3.66 -15.09
CA VAL A 86 12.36 3.93 -14.00
C VAL A 86 11.49 2.70 -13.78
N ILE A 87 11.46 2.17 -12.55
CA ILE A 87 10.50 1.16 -12.14
C ILE A 87 9.37 1.88 -11.40
N HIS A 88 8.21 2.05 -12.03
CA HIS A 88 7.05 2.70 -11.42
C HIS A 88 6.06 1.65 -10.91
N MET A 89 5.93 1.55 -9.59
CA MET A 89 4.98 0.66 -8.92
C MET A 89 3.84 1.47 -8.31
N SER A 90 2.63 1.28 -8.81
CA SER A 90 1.44 2.00 -8.35
C SER A 90 0.50 1.13 -7.53
N ILE A 91 -0.35 1.80 -6.74
CA ILE A 91 -1.56 1.21 -6.17
C ILE A 91 -2.33 0.42 -7.23
N SER A 92 -3.01 -0.64 -6.80
CA SER A 92 -3.83 -1.50 -7.67
C SER A 92 -4.71 -0.70 -8.63
N SER A 93 -4.66 -1.06 -9.91
CA SER A 93 -5.55 -0.52 -10.94
C SER A 93 -7.02 -0.88 -10.71
N GLY A 94 -7.30 -1.90 -9.91
CA GLY A 94 -8.65 -2.26 -9.45
C GLY A 94 -9.23 -1.34 -8.39
N LEU A 95 -8.40 -0.50 -7.75
CA LEU A 95 -8.81 0.43 -6.69
C LEU A 95 -8.63 1.90 -7.07
N SER A 96 -7.72 2.21 -8.00
CA SER A 96 -7.40 3.57 -8.44
C SER A 96 -7.02 3.62 -9.91
N GLY A 97 -7.38 4.72 -10.57
CA GLY A 97 -6.94 5.01 -11.94
C GLY A 97 -5.47 5.46 -12.07
N THR A 98 -4.73 5.57 -10.96
CA THR A 98 -3.36 6.10 -10.92
C THR A 98 -2.43 5.38 -11.90
N PHE A 99 -2.40 4.04 -11.85
CA PHE A 99 -1.58 3.24 -12.77
C PHE A 99 -1.81 3.61 -14.25
N ASN A 100 -3.08 3.68 -14.67
CA ASN A 100 -3.42 3.95 -16.07
C ASN A 100 -3.05 5.39 -16.47
N MET A 101 -3.29 6.35 -15.60
CA MET A 101 -2.93 7.75 -15.87
C MET A 101 -1.42 7.93 -16.00
N VAL A 102 -0.63 7.42 -15.05
CA VAL A 102 0.83 7.50 -15.09
C VAL A 102 1.37 6.79 -16.34
N ARG A 103 0.84 5.61 -16.66
CA ARG A 103 1.22 4.87 -17.88
C ARG A 103 1.02 5.68 -19.16
N MET A 104 -0.07 6.47 -19.23
CA MET A 104 -0.33 7.33 -20.38
C MET A 104 0.69 8.48 -20.47
N ILE A 105 0.94 9.18 -19.37
CA ILE A 105 1.87 10.30 -19.31
C ILE A 105 3.31 9.85 -19.64
N THR A 106 3.71 8.69 -19.11
CA THR A 106 5.09 8.21 -19.26
C THR A 106 5.43 7.71 -20.66
N GLN A 107 4.46 7.53 -21.56
CA GLN A 107 4.71 7.22 -22.96
C GLN A 107 5.53 8.31 -23.66
N ASP A 108 5.35 9.57 -23.29
CA ASP A 108 6.06 10.71 -23.87
C ASP A 108 7.56 10.74 -23.49
N PHE A 109 7.94 9.96 -22.47
CA PHE A 109 9.32 9.87 -22.00
C PHE A 109 10.12 8.71 -22.62
N GLY A 110 9.50 7.85 -23.41
CA GLY A 110 10.11 6.63 -23.96
C GLY A 110 11.37 6.83 -24.81
N SER A 111 11.60 8.03 -25.38
CA SER A 111 12.83 8.37 -26.08
C SER A 111 13.98 8.81 -25.16
N ARG A 112 13.70 9.14 -23.90
CA ARG A 112 14.66 9.68 -22.91
C ARG A 112 15.02 8.67 -21.82
N MET A 113 14.09 7.82 -21.43
CA MET A 113 14.27 6.79 -20.40
C MET A 113 13.31 5.62 -20.62
N ARG A 114 13.68 4.44 -20.16
CA ARG A 114 12.79 3.28 -20.15
C ARG A 114 11.93 3.29 -18.87
N VAL A 115 10.61 3.27 -19.04
CA VAL A 115 9.68 3.22 -17.90
C VAL A 115 9.04 1.85 -17.82
N HIS A 116 9.33 1.13 -16.74
CA HIS A 116 8.75 -0.16 -16.41
C HIS A 116 7.55 0.05 -15.49
N MET A 117 6.34 -0.03 -16.06
CA MET A 117 5.10 0.15 -15.31
C MET A 117 4.67 -1.16 -14.65
N VAL A 118 4.50 -1.16 -13.33
CA VAL A 118 4.08 -2.31 -12.53
C VAL A 118 2.78 -1.99 -11.79
N ASP A 119 1.69 -2.65 -12.18
CA ASP A 119 0.47 -2.66 -11.40
C ASP A 119 0.66 -3.60 -10.20
N SER A 120 0.69 -3.05 -8.99
CA SER A 120 0.95 -3.87 -7.80
C SER A 120 -0.19 -4.83 -7.46
N ARG A 121 -1.40 -4.54 -7.92
CA ARG A 121 -2.65 -5.22 -7.51
C ARG A 121 -2.81 -5.33 -6.00
N THR A 122 -2.26 -4.36 -5.28
CA THR A 122 -2.33 -4.22 -3.84
C THR A 122 -2.22 -2.75 -3.45
N LEU A 123 -2.03 -2.44 -2.17
CA LEU A 123 -1.87 -1.09 -1.63
C LEU A 123 -1.19 -1.16 -0.27
N SER A 124 -1.00 0.00 0.36
CA SER A 124 -0.43 0.12 1.70
C SER A 124 0.92 -0.59 1.79
N MET A 125 1.26 -1.16 2.93
CA MET A 125 2.49 -1.95 3.08
C MET A 125 2.55 -3.18 2.16
N GLY A 126 1.44 -3.58 1.54
CA GLY A 126 1.46 -4.58 0.46
C GLY A 126 2.27 -4.09 -0.74
N LEU A 127 1.99 -2.88 -1.20
CA LEU A 127 2.79 -2.18 -2.21
C LEU A 127 4.18 -1.81 -1.66
N GLY A 128 4.25 -1.34 -0.41
CA GLY A 128 5.50 -0.96 0.24
C GLY A 128 6.53 -2.11 0.27
N MET A 129 6.11 -3.33 0.62
CA MET A 129 7.00 -4.50 0.62
C MET A 129 7.50 -4.85 -0.79
N MET A 130 6.66 -4.73 -1.83
CA MET A 130 7.08 -4.92 -3.21
C MET A 130 8.16 -3.91 -3.62
N VAL A 131 7.93 -2.63 -3.28
CA VAL A 131 8.87 -1.53 -3.56
C VAL A 131 10.20 -1.77 -2.86
N LEU A 132 10.18 -2.16 -1.58
CA LEU A 132 11.40 -2.47 -0.83
C LEU A 132 12.15 -3.68 -1.39
N ALA A 133 11.44 -4.71 -1.83
CA ALA A 133 12.07 -5.90 -2.44
C ALA A 133 12.83 -5.54 -3.73
N ALA A 134 12.21 -4.71 -4.59
CA ALA A 134 12.89 -4.21 -5.78
C ALA A 134 14.07 -3.31 -5.45
N ALA A 135 13.92 -2.43 -4.44
CA ALA A 135 15.00 -1.53 -4.03
C ALA A 135 16.22 -2.28 -3.50
N ARG A 136 16.00 -3.30 -2.67
CA ARG A 136 17.07 -4.18 -2.17
C ARG A 136 17.76 -4.93 -3.31
N ALA A 137 16.98 -5.47 -4.26
CA ALA A 137 17.54 -6.15 -5.42
C ALA A 137 18.44 -5.22 -6.25
N LEU A 138 18.03 -3.96 -6.46
CA LEU A 138 18.87 -2.97 -7.15
C LEU A 138 20.15 -2.63 -6.37
N GLU A 139 20.11 -2.52 -5.03
CA GLU A 139 21.30 -2.35 -4.19
C GLU A 139 22.26 -3.56 -4.29
N GLU A 140 21.73 -4.76 -4.48
CA GLU A 140 22.50 -6.00 -4.72
C GLU A 140 23.07 -6.09 -6.15
N GLY A 141 22.76 -5.12 -7.02
CA GLY A 141 23.25 -5.05 -8.39
C GLY A 141 22.36 -5.74 -9.42
N ALA A 142 21.12 -6.07 -9.07
CA ALA A 142 20.16 -6.65 -10.01
C ALA A 142 19.78 -5.66 -11.12
N THR A 143 19.41 -6.20 -12.27
CA THR A 143 18.80 -5.43 -13.37
C THR A 143 17.41 -4.96 -13.01
N PRO A 144 16.83 -3.94 -13.70
CA PRO A 144 15.45 -3.53 -13.49
C PRO A 144 14.46 -4.69 -13.64
N GLU A 145 14.66 -5.56 -14.60
CA GLU A 145 13.85 -6.73 -14.87
C GLU A 145 13.86 -7.72 -13.68
N GLU A 146 15.03 -8.04 -13.15
CA GLU A 146 15.20 -8.91 -11.97
C GLU A 146 14.61 -8.28 -10.70
N ALA A 147 14.75 -6.96 -10.52
CA ALA A 147 14.13 -6.24 -9.42
C ALA A 147 12.59 -6.30 -9.47
N ILE A 148 12.01 -6.19 -10.68
CA ILE A 148 10.57 -6.36 -10.89
C ILE A 148 10.12 -7.79 -10.58
N GLU A 149 10.87 -8.80 -11.00
CA GLU A 149 10.59 -10.21 -10.66
C GLU A 149 10.59 -10.45 -9.15
N ARG A 150 11.54 -9.87 -8.41
CA ARG A 150 11.56 -9.93 -6.93
C ARG A 150 10.30 -9.31 -6.34
N ALA A 151 9.90 -8.12 -6.79
CA ALA A 151 8.67 -7.48 -6.33
C ALA A 151 7.42 -8.31 -6.64
N GLN A 152 7.33 -8.90 -7.83
CA GLN A 152 6.22 -9.76 -8.21
C GLN A 152 6.18 -11.07 -7.41
N THR A 153 7.34 -11.60 -7.04
CA THR A 153 7.46 -12.77 -6.15
C THR A 153 6.92 -12.44 -4.76
N VAL A 154 7.26 -11.26 -4.22
CA VAL A 154 6.67 -10.76 -2.98
C VAL A 154 5.15 -10.69 -3.10
N ARG A 155 4.60 -10.12 -4.17
CA ARG A 155 3.13 -10.04 -4.37
C ARG A 155 2.46 -11.40 -4.37
N LYS A 156 3.05 -12.40 -5.03
CA LYS A 156 2.51 -13.78 -5.10
C LYS A 156 2.53 -14.50 -3.75
N ASN A 157 3.50 -14.17 -2.90
CA ASN A 157 3.71 -14.79 -1.58
C ASN A 157 3.23 -13.90 -0.43
N GLN A 158 2.27 -13.00 -0.68
CA GLN A 158 1.81 -12.00 0.27
C GLN A 158 0.33 -12.19 0.60
N LEU A 159 -0.01 -12.03 1.87
CA LEU A 159 -1.38 -11.86 2.35
C LEU A 159 -1.51 -10.50 3.03
N GLY A 160 -2.24 -9.59 2.40
CA GLY A 160 -2.63 -8.30 2.99
C GLY A 160 -4.10 -8.31 3.35
N MET A 161 -4.43 -8.12 4.63
CA MET A 161 -5.82 -8.09 5.11
C MET A 161 -6.00 -7.08 6.23
N PHE A 162 -7.25 -6.65 6.42
CA PHE A 162 -7.58 -5.68 7.45
C PHE A 162 -9.02 -5.83 7.95
N VAL A 163 -9.28 -5.23 9.12
CA VAL A 163 -10.61 -5.05 9.69
C VAL A 163 -10.82 -3.58 10.01
N ILE A 164 -12.07 -3.11 9.86
CA ILE A 164 -12.47 -1.72 10.12
C ILE A 164 -13.67 -1.65 11.06
N ARG A 165 -13.85 -0.52 11.72
CA ARG A 165 -14.98 -0.32 12.65
C ARG A 165 -16.32 -0.27 11.95
N THR A 166 -16.37 0.27 10.72
CA THR A 166 -17.58 0.40 9.90
C THR A 166 -17.24 0.32 8.41
N LEU A 167 -18.15 -0.22 7.60
CA LEU A 167 -18.05 -0.24 6.14
C LEU A 167 -18.51 1.07 5.49
N GLU A 168 -18.96 2.04 6.28
CA GLU A 168 -19.52 3.30 5.79
C GLU A 168 -18.54 4.07 4.90
N PHE A 169 -17.28 4.18 5.33
CA PHE A 169 -16.24 4.90 4.60
C PHE A 169 -15.94 4.24 3.25
N LEU A 170 -15.79 2.91 3.20
CA LEU A 170 -15.61 2.17 1.95
C LEU A 170 -16.78 2.36 0.99
N ARG A 171 -18.02 2.34 1.52
CA ARG A 171 -19.23 2.53 0.71
C ARG A 171 -19.32 3.95 0.16
N LYS A 172 -19.19 4.96 1.03
CA LYS A 172 -19.24 6.37 0.62
C LYS A 172 -18.10 6.73 -0.33
N GLY A 173 -16.92 6.11 -0.15
CA GLY A 173 -15.78 6.27 -1.03
C GLY A 173 -15.86 5.49 -2.35
N GLY A 174 -16.86 4.63 -2.53
CA GLY A 174 -17.03 3.80 -3.74
C GLY A 174 -15.99 2.68 -3.89
N ARG A 175 -15.24 2.33 -2.83
CA ARG A 175 -14.24 1.24 -2.83
C ARG A 175 -14.69 0.02 -2.03
N ILE A 176 -16.01 -0.13 -1.82
CA ILE A 176 -16.58 -1.28 -1.11
C ILE A 176 -16.29 -2.63 -1.81
N GLY A 177 -16.16 -2.64 -3.15
CA GLY A 177 -15.81 -3.83 -3.92
C GLY A 177 -16.77 -5.00 -3.68
N LEU A 178 -16.22 -6.22 -3.67
CA LEU A 178 -16.97 -7.46 -3.43
C LEU A 178 -17.35 -7.67 -1.95
N VAL A 179 -16.99 -6.71 -1.08
CA VAL A 179 -17.38 -6.73 0.35
C VAL A 179 -18.87 -6.39 0.53
N GLU A 180 -19.49 -5.73 -0.43
CA GLU A 180 -20.87 -5.23 -0.34
C GLU A 180 -21.91 -6.32 -0.02
N GLY A 181 -21.73 -7.53 -0.55
CA GLY A 181 -22.61 -8.68 -0.29
C GLY A 181 -22.64 -9.16 1.17
N VAL A 182 -21.79 -8.61 2.05
CA VAL A 182 -21.77 -8.93 3.49
C VAL A 182 -22.69 -8.03 4.32
N VAL A 183 -23.23 -6.96 3.73
CA VAL A 183 -24.00 -5.90 4.40
C VAL A 183 -25.49 -6.30 4.52
N GLY A 184 -25.77 -7.51 4.96
CA GLY A 184 -27.14 -8.00 5.22
C GLY A 184 -27.32 -8.43 6.68
N SER A 185 -28.17 -7.70 7.41
CA SER A 185 -29.03 -8.13 8.54
C SER A 185 -28.42 -8.72 9.84
N LEU A 186 -27.14 -8.93 10.05
CA LEU A 186 -26.62 -9.37 11.33
C LEU A 186 -25.77 -8.26 12.00
N LEU A 187 -26.41 -7.60 12.96
CA LEU A 187 -25.76 -6.65 13.89
C LEU A 187 -24.44 -7.27 14.42
N GLN A 188 -23.33 -6.58 14.25
CA GLN A 188 -21.98 -6.94 14.75
C GLN A 188 -21.11 -7.87 13.86
N ILE A 189 -21.53 -8.28 12.65
CA ILE A 189 -20.61 -8.99 11.76
C ILE A 189 -19.53 -8.03 11.25
N LYS A 190 -18.26 -8.40 11.42
CA LYS A 190 -17.08 -7.70 10.92
C LYS A 190 -16.44 -8.56 9.83
N PRO A 191 -16.45 -8.13 8.55
CA PRO A 191 -15.66 -8.81 7.53
C PRO A 191 -14.17 -8.57 7.77
N ILE A 192 -13.39 -9.59 7.59
CA ILE A 192 -11.96 -9.48 7.35
C ILE A 192 -11.80 -9.30 5.85
N ILE A 193 -11.27 -8.15 5.46
CA ILE A 193 -11.15 -7.72 4.06
C ILE A 193 -9.72 -7.97 3.60
N TYR A 194 -9.54 -8.48 2.40
CA TYR A 194 -8.24 -8.63 1.75
C TYR A 194 -8.28 -8.10 0.33
N VAL A 195 -7.11 -7.95 -0.29
CA VAL A 195 -7.01 -7.61 -1.71
C VAL A 195 -6.78 -8.90 -2.49
N ASN A 196 -7.73 -9.27 -3.34
CA ASN A 196 -7.65 -10.48 -4.15
C ASN A 196 -6.66 -10.34 -5.32
N ASP A 197 -6.55 -11.37 -6.17
CA ASP A 197 -5.60 -11.38 -7.29
C ASP A 197 -5.96 -10.40 -8.42
N ASP A 198 -7.23 -9.99 -8.49
CA ASP A 198 -7.68 -8.93 -9.41
C ASP A 198 -7.37 -7.52 -8.88
N GLY A 199 -6.84 -7.42 -7.66
CA GLY A 199 -6.48 -6.16 -7.03
C GLY A 199 -7.66 -5.38 -6.47
N VAL A 200 -8.78 -6.05 -6.14
CA VAL A 200 -9.97 -5.44 -5.53
C VAL A 200 -10.23 -5.99 -4.14
N TYR A 201 -10.98 -5.24 -3.34
CA TYR A 201 -11.37 -5.70 -2.01
C TYR A 201 -12.39 -6.83 -2.07
N GLU A 202 -12.14 -7.85 -1.27
CA GLU A 202 -13.01 -9.01 -1.11
C GLU A 202 -13.03 -9.46 0.36
N THR A 203 -14.06 -10.22 0.75
CA THR A 203 -14.18 -10.76 2.10
C THR A 203 -13.46 -12.09 2.21
N LEU A 204 -12.36 -12.13 2.98
CA LEU A 204 -11.62 -13.35 3.29
C LEU A 204 -12.37 -14.23 4.30
N ALA A 205 -12.88 -13.61 5.37
CA ALA A 205 -13.57 -14.27 6.47
C ALA A 205 -14.56 -13.30 7.14
N LYS A 206 -15.41 -13.83 8.01
CA LYS A 206 -16.38 -13.07 8.81
C LYS A 206 -16.26 -13.44 10.28
N ALA A 207 -16.31 -12.44 11.16
CA ALA A 207 -16.27 -12.66 12.60
C ALA A 207 -17.34 -11.83 13.31
N ARG A 208 -17.76 -12.25 14.49
CA ARG A 208 -18.72 -11.50 15.31
C ARG A 208 -17.99 -10.60 16.29
N GLY A 209 -18.05 -9.30 16.05
CA GLY A 209 -17.33 -8.29 16.84
C GLY A 209 -15.88 -8.10 16.40
N TYR A 210 -15.36 -6.93 16.75
CA TYR A 210 -14.03 -6.48 16.32
C TYR A 210 -12.89 -7.36 16.89
N ARG A 211 -12.97 -7.74 18.18
CA ARG A 211 -11.96 -8.57 18.82
C ARG A 211 -11.84 -9.94 18.13
N SER A 212 -12.98 -10.59 17.88
CA SER A 212 -13.01 -11.86 17.16
C SER A 212 -12.49 -11.75 15.73
N ALA A 213 -12.69 -10.60 15.07
CA ALA A 213 -12.13 -10.35 13.75
C ALA A 213 -10.59 -10.27 13.79
N VAL A 214 -10.02 -9.63 14.81
CA VAL A 214 -8.55 -9.61 15.01
C VAL A 214 -8.02 -11.02 15.28
N ASP A 215 -8.71 -11.81 16.12
CA ASP A 215 -8.33 -13.21 16.37
C ASP A 215 -8.36 -14.05 15.09
N THR A 216 -9.37 -13.83 14.25
CA THR A 216 -9.47 -14.48 12.93
C THR A 216 -8.33 -14.07 12.02
N MET A 217 -7.96 -12.77 11.96
CA MET A 217 -6.81 -12.32 11.17
C MET A 217 -5.52 -13.03 11.58
N VAL A 218 -5.24 -13.16 12.87
CA VAL A 218 -4.05 -13.90 13.36
C VAL A 218 -4.09 -15.36 12.90
N SER A 219 -5.25 -16.01 12.98
CA SER A 219 -5.41 -17.41 12.54
C SER A 219 -5.20 -17.56 11.03
N GLU A 220 -5.69 -16.59 10.23
CA GLU A 220 -5.50 -16.58 8.77
C GLU A 220 -4.03 -16.39 8.39
N VAL A 221 -3.30 -15.48 9.07
CA VAL A 221 -1.85 -15.34 8.87
C VAL A 221 -1.11 -16.64 9.19
N LYS A 222 -1.42 -17.28 10.32
CA LYS A 222 -0.81 -18.57 10.69
C LYS A 222 -1.05 -19.64 9.63
N ARG A 223 -2.28 -19.74 9.15
CA ARG A 223 -2.65 -20.67 8.09
C ARG A 223 -1.91 -20.39 6.79
N PHE A 224 -1.84 -19.10 6.40
CA PHE A 224 -1.13 -18.66 5.20
C PHE A 224 0.35 -18.99 5.27
N LEU A 225 1.01 -18.71 6.38
CA LEU A 225 2.46 -18.95 6.54
C LEU A 225 2.80 -20.44 6.58
N GLY A 226 1.94 -21.28 7.15
CA GLY A 226 2.18 -22.73 7.22
C GLY A 226 3.46 -23.13 7.94
N GLY A 227 3.92 -22.28 8.87
CA GLY A 227 5.19 -22.47 9.61
C GLY A 227 6.40 -21.78 8.97
N ALA A 228 6.24 -21.11 7.82
CA ALA A 228 7.32 -20.32 7.25
C ALA A 228 7.61 -19.06 8.09
N ARG A 229 8.86 -18.60 8.09
CA ARG A 229 9.28 -17.33 8.67
C ARG A 229 8.55 -16.19 7.98
N ALA A 230 8.08 -15.22 8.74
CA ALA A 230 7.22 -14.15 8.28
C ALA A 230 7.95 -12.81 8.20
N GLU A 231 7.93 -12.15 7.03
CA GLU A 231 8.07 -10.69 6.96
C GLU A 231 6.71 -10.07 7.26
N LEU A 232 6.62 -9.17 8.24
CA LEU A 232 5.37 -8.63 8.73
C LEU A 232 5.36 -7.10 8.79
N SER A 233 4.22 -6.53 8.38
CA SER A 233 3.84 -5.17 8.74
C SER A 233 2.44 -5.18 9.35
N VAL A 234 2.28 -4.50 10.47
CA VAL A 234 0.98 -4.16 11.03
C VAL A 234 0.66 -2.73 10.60
N VAL A 235 -0.48 -2.54 9.95
CA VAL A 235 -0.93 -1.20 9.54
C VAL A 235 -2.12 -0.77 10.40
N ASN A 236 -2.18 0.51 10.71
CA ASN A 236 -3.25 1.03 11.54
C ASN A 236 -3.74 2.41 11.08
N GLY A 237 -5.02 2.68 11.33
CA GLY A 237 -5.61 4.00 11.15
C GLY A 237 -6.17 4.48 12.49
N LYS A 238 -5.45 5.39 13.18
CA LYS A 238 -5.78 5.89 14.53
C LYS A 238 -6.05 4.75 15.55
N ALA A 239 -5.24 3.67 15.48
CA ALA A 239 -5.38 2.46 16.31
C ALA A 239 -3.99 1.94 16.78
N ARG A 240 -3.09 2.87 17.14
CA ARG A 240 -1.68 2.57 17.45
C ARG A 240 -1.53 1.56 18.59
N GLU A 241 -2.28 1.70 19.67
CA GLU A 241 -2.21 0.77 20.81
C GLU A 241 -2.65 -0.65 20.43
N GLU A 242 -3.73 -0.77 19.63
CA GLU A 242 -4.19 -2.06 19.14
C GLU A 242 -3.17 -2.69 18.20
N ALA A 243 -2.51 -1.88 17.36
CA ALA A 243 -1.45 -2.34 16.47
C ALA A 243 -0.23 -2.87 17.24
N GLU A 244 0.17 -2.20 18.31
CA GLU A 244 1.26 -2.66 19.20
C GLU A 244 0.93 -3.97 19.91
N LYS A 245 -0.30 -4.10 20.42
CA LYS A 245 -0.79 -5.35 21.02
C LYS A 245 -0.81 -6.48 19.98
N LEU A 246 -1.27 -6.19 18.77
CA LEU A 246 -1.29 -7.15 17.66
C LEU A 246 0.12 -7.58 17.25
N MET A 247 1.03 -6.65 17.05
CA MET A 247 2.43 -6.96 16.71
C MET A 247 3.10 -7.80 17.79
N LYS A 248 2.91 -7.46 19.06
CA LYS A 248 3.45 -8.26 20.19
C LYS A 248 2.92 -9.69 20.16
N ARG A 249 1.63 -9.87 19.89
CA ARG A 249 1.00 -11.19 19.76
C ARG A 249 1.57 -11.97 18.57
N LEU A 250 1.67 -11.35 17.40
CA LEU A 250 2.23 -11.98 16.19
C LEU A 250 3.66 -12.47 16.45
N ARG A 251 4.50 -11.64 17.08
CA ARG A 251 5.88 -12.03 17.46
C ARG A 251 5.95 -13.16 18.49
N SER A 252 4.91 -13.33 19.32
CA SER A 252 4.87 -14.44 20.30
C SER A 252 4.35 -15.76 19.69
N GLU A 253 3.64 -15.69 18.58
CA GLU A 253 2.97 -16.84 17.96
C GLU A 253 3.59 -17.30 16.63
N LEU A 254 4.49 -16.49 16.04
CA LEU A 254 5.11 -16.70 14.73
C LEU A 254 6.62 -16.47 14.80
N GLU A 255 7.35 -17.13 13.91
CA GLU A 255 8.73 -16.76 13.62
C GLU A 255 8.74 -15.53 12.71
N VAL A 256 9.07 -14.37 13.27
CA VAL A 256 9.02 -13.08 12.57
C VAL A 256 10.42 -12.64 12.21
N ALA A 257 10.61 -12.28 10.93
CA ALA A 257 11.87 -11.75 10.43
C ALA A 257 12.20 -10.37 11.07
N GLU A 258 13.47 -10.00 11.04
CA GLU A 258 13.90 -8.64 11.38
C GLU A 258 13.26 -7.63 10.42
N GLY A 259 13.04 -6.39 10.91
CA GLY A 259 12.41 -5.34 10.10
C GLY A 259 10.88 -5.32 10.14
N ALA A 260 10.23 -6.22 10.91
CA ALA A 260 8.79 -6.12 11.15
C ALA A 260 8.43 -4.77 11.79
N CYS A 261 7.48 -4.05 11.20
CA CYS A 261 7.15 -2.67 11.56
C CYS A 261 5.65 -2.46 11.77
N ILE A 262 5.33 -1.35 12.44
CA ILE A 262 3.96 -0.84 12.58
C ILE A 262 3.91 0.48 11.85
N MET A 263 3.04 0.58 10.85
CA MET A 263 2.90 1.75 10.00
C MET A 263 1.51 2.36 10.10
N PRO A 264 1.38 3.69 10.13
CA PRO A 264 0.09 4.33 9.90
C PRO A 264 -0.32 4.15 8.43
N VAL A 265 -1.61 4.12 8.16
CA VAL A 265 -2.10 4.24 6.78
C VAL A 265 -2.07 5.70 6.34
N SER A 266 -1.73 5.94 5.09
CA SER A 266 -1.76 7.28 4.50
C SER A 266 -3.15 7.91 4.54
N PRO A 267 -3.26 9.25 4.56
CA PRO A 267 -4.54 9.97 4.53
C PRO A 267 -5.49 9.50 3.41
N VAL A 268 -4.99 9.27 2.20
CA VAL A 268 -5.83 8.79 1.08
C VAL A 268 -6.44 7.42 1.34
N LEU A 269 -5.77 6.54 2.07
CA LEU A 269 -6.33 5.24 2.46
C LEU A 269 -7.28 5.37 3.65
N ALA A 270 -6.94 6.24 4.61
CA ALA A 270 -7.76 6.50 5.80
C ALA A 270 -9.14 7.08 5.47
N ILE A 271 -9.28 7.88 4.41
CA ILE A 271 -10.57 8.38 3.91
C ILE A 271 -11.55 7.23 3.60
N HIS A 272 -11.05 6.13 3.06
CA HIS A 272 -11.87 4.98 2.68
C HIS A 272 -12.08 3.98 3.81
N THR A 273 -11.24 3.99 4.83
CA THR A 273 -11.29 3.01 5.92
C THR A 273 -11.81 3.57 7.24
N GLY A 274 -11.67 4.89 7.43
CA GLY A 274 -12.01 5.57 8.67
C GLY A 274 -11.09 5.20 9.84
N PRO A 275 -11.35 5.80 11.02
CA PRO A 275 -10.57 5.51 12.22
C PRO A 275 -10.84 4.10 12.75
N GLY A 276 -9.81 3.49 13.34
CA GLY A 276 -9.85 2.15 13.91
C GLY A 276 -9.60 1.04 12.90
N LEU A 277 -8.99 1.33 11.75
CA LEU A 277 -8.43 0.30 10.87
C LEU A 277 -7.30 -0.43 11.59
N LEU A 278 -7.28 -1.74 11.47
CA LEU A 278 -6.17 -2.59 11.85
C LEU A 278 -5.94 -3.63 10.75
N GLY A 279 -4.72 -3.69 10.22
CA GLY A 279 -4.36 -4.57 9.13
C GLY A 279 -3.07 -5.34 9.40
N ILE A 280 -2.90 -6.44 8.71
CA ILE A 280 -1.67 -7.24 8.68
C ILE A 280 -1.29 -7.43 7.22
N VAL A 281 -0.05 -7.15 6.91
CA VAL A 281 0.58 -7.60 5.66
C VAL A 281 1.66 -8.60 6.03
N ALA A 282 1.48 -9.82 5.57
CA ALA A 282 2.42 -10.92 5.81
C ALA A 282 2.95 -11.45 4.49
N ASN A 283 4.26 -11.64 4.43
CA ASN A 283 4.95 -12.29 3.33
C ASN A 283 5.72 -13.48 3.87
N ARG A 284 5.77 -14.59 3.12
CA ARG A 284 6.68 -15.69 3.45
C ARG A 284 8.08 -15.23 3.13
N ALA A 285 8.94 -15.12 4.16
CA ALA A 285 10.35 -14.90 3.93
C ALA A 285 10.93 -16.11 3.21
N ASP A 286 11.78 -15.87 2.21
CA ASP A 286 12.53 -16.94 1.58
C ASP A 286 13.34 -17.67 2.67
N PRO A 287 13.44 -19.02 2.62
CA PRO A 287 14.37 -19.71 3.48
C PRO A 287 15.78 -19.14 3.23
N ALA A 288 16.41 -18.73 4.32
CA ALA A 288 17.75 -18.13 4.31
C ALA A 288 18.79 -19.11 3.74
#